data_2d4ebfaad96617e2588cdc8c4784b7ac
#
_entry.id   2d4ebfaad96617e2588cdc8c4784b7ac
#
_cell.length_a   1.000
_cell.length_b   1.000
_cell.length_c   1.000
_cell.angle_alpha   90.00
_cell.angle_beta   90.00
_cell.angle_gamma   90.00
#
_symmetry.space_group_name_H-M   'P 1'
#
loop_
_entity.id
_entity.type
_entity.pdbx_description
1 polymer ?
#
loop_
_entity_poly.entity_id
_entity_poly.type
_entity_poly.pdbx_seq_one_letter_code
_entity_poly.pdbx_strand_id
1 'polypeptide(L)'
;MVFSENSNNRKHNDLKNSSFEPGYLKLHRKGELKQRGEILWQKMKICDLCPRECENRRLDGQKGDCEASSQLEISSFNPHYGEEPPLVGDGGSGTIFFTNCSLRCVYCINWQISMKGEGLARSIVDLAQMMLSLQEMGCENINVVTPTHYIPHIVKALDIAAENGLTLPLVYNTSGYEKVETLKLLDGIVDIYLPDFKYFDSAMAAKYSNGARTYPEMAKSA
;
A
#
# COMPACT_ATOMS: atom_id res chain seq x y z
N MET A 1 -36.74 -38.90 -22.63
CA MET A 1 -36.02 -37.69 -22.92
C MET A 1 -35.07 -37.44 -21.76
N VAL A 2 -33.78 -37.72 -21.94
CA VAL A 2 -32.76 -37.52 -20.91
C VAL A 2 -32.08 -36.21 -21.27
N PHE A 3 -32.24 -35.17 -20.44
CA PHE A 3 -31.54 -33.92 -20.60
C PHE A 3 -30.14 -34.04 -20.02
N SER A 4 -29.15 -33.76 -20.85
CA SER A 4 -27.70 -33.73 -20.53
C SER A 4 -27.36 -32.54 -19.68
N GLU A 5 -27.20 -32.72 -18.38
CA GLU A 5 -26.44 -31.86 -17.51
C GLU A 5 -24.98 -32.33 -17.56
N ASN A 6 -24.09 -31.64 -18.25
CA ASN A 6 -22.62 -31.73 -18.01
C ASN A 6 -21.79 -30.92 -19.01
N SER A 7 -21.92 -29.58 -19.00
CA SER A 7 -20.94 -28.76 -19.72
C SER A 7 -20.47 -27.50 -18.97
N ASN A 8 -21.11 -27.12 -17.86
CA ASN A 8 -20.73 -25.91 -17.10
C ASN A 8 -19.74 -26.15 -15.95
N ASN A 9 -19.57 -27.38 -15.48
CA ASN A 9 -18.70 -27.69 -14.35
C ASN A 9 -17.21 -27.83 -14.72
N ARG A 10 -16.87 -28.01 -16.01
CA ARG A 10 -15.46 -28.11 -16.44
C ARG A 10 -14.76 -26.75 -16.56
N LYS A 11 -15.47 -25.69 -16.95
CA LYS A 11 -14.87 -24.34 -17.08
C LYS A 11 -14.56 -23.65 -15.75
N HIS A 12 -15.22 -24.05 -14.66
CA HIS A 12 -14.96 -23.49 -13.33
C HIS A 12 -13.75 -24.12 -12.64
N ASN A 13 -13.40 -25.37 -13.00
CA ASN A 13 -12.23 -26.05 -12.43
C ASN A 13 -10.91 -25.69 -13.14
N ASP A 14 -10.93 -25.29 -14.40
CA ASP A 14 -9.71 -24.92 -15.15
C ASP A 14 -9.18 -23.53 -14.75
N LEU A 15 -10.02 -22.66 -14.19
CA LEU A 15 -9.61 -21.36 -13.64
C LEU A 15 -8.95 -21.45 -12.25
N LYS A 16 -9.13 -22.57 -11.54
CA LYS A 16 -8.48 -22.80 -10.23
C LYS A 16 -7.05 -23.32 -10.33
N ASN A 17 -6.52 -23.61 -11.52
CA ASN A 17 -5.19 -24.21 -11.71
C ASN A 17 -4.13 -23.28 -12.28
N SER A 18 -4.39 -21.99 -12.53
CA SER A 18 -3.32 -20.99 -12.66
C SER A 18 -3.12 -20.38 -11.28
N SER A 19 -2.24 -20.93 -10.48
CA SER A 19 -1.86 -20.34 -9.20
C SER A 19 -1.25 -18.97 -9.49
N PHE A 20 -2.02 -17.90 -9.23
CA PHE A 20 -1.49 -16.54 -9.27
C PHE A 20 -0.32 -16.47 -8.26
N GLU A 21 0.82 -16.02 -8.73
CA GLU A 21 2.00 -15.79 -7.88
C GLU A 21 2.22 -14.27 -7.79
N PRO A 22 2.18 -13.66 -6.59
CA PRO A 22 2.48 -12.24 -6.41
C PRO A 22 3.87 -11.87 -6.97
N GLY A 23 3.93 -10.72 -7.64
CA GLY A 23 5.15 -10.29 -8.34
C GLY A 23 6.35 -10.13 -7.41
N TYR A 24 6.13 -9.68 -6.18
CA TYR A 24 7.19 -9.51 -5.19
C TYR A 24 7.92 -10.80 -4.81
N LEU A 25 7.28 -11.98 -4.92
CA LEU A 25 7.94 -13.27 -4.64
C LEU A 25 9.07 -13.56 -5.62
N LYS A 26 8.88 -13.23 -6.89
CA LYS A 26 9.93 -13.35 -7.90
C LYS A 26 11.11 -12.41 -7.62
N LEU A 27 10.81 -11.18 -7.19
CA LEU A 27 11.83 -10.19 -6.83
C LEU A 27 12.57 -10.59 -5.54
N HIS A 28 11.84 -11.15 -4.55
CA HIS A 28 12.41 -11.68 -3.31
C HIS A 28 13.45 -12.77 -3.61
N ARG A 29 13.09 -13.80 -4.40
CA ARG A 29 13.99 -14.91 -4.77
C ARG A 29 15.27 -14.45 -5.48
N LYS A 30 15.23 -13.30 -6.16
CA LYS A 30 16.39 -12.68 -6.84
C LYS A 30 17.18 -11.73 -5.95
N GLY A 31 16.72 -11.45 -4.72
CA GLY A 31 17.27 -10.40 -3.86
C GLY A 31 16.97 -8.97 -4.29
N GLU A 32 16.21 -8.79 -5.38
CA GLU A 32 15.84 -7.46 -5.90
C GLU A 32 14.89 -6.71 -4.97
N LEU A 33 13.97 -7.43 -4.28
CA LEU A 33 13.03 -6.84 -3.34
C LEU A 33 13.77 -6.16 -2.17
N LYS A 34 14.75 -6.86 -1.60
CA LYS A 34 15.62 -6.33 -0.53
C LYS A 34 16.40 -5.10 -1.01
N GLN A 35 16.98 -5.17 -2.20
CA GLN A 35 17.74 -4.07 -2.80
C GLN A 35 16.87 -2.82 -2.98
N ARG A 36 15.65 -2.97 -3.53
CA ARG A 36 14.72 -1.85 -3.72
C ARG A 36 14.23 -1.29 -2.38
N GLY A 37 14.00 -2.14 -1.37
CA GLY A 37 13.72 -1.71 0.00
C GLY A 37 14.81 -0.83 0.57
N GLU A 38 16.08 -1.15 0.32
CA GLU A 38 17.20 -0.33 0.78
C GLU A 38 17.29 1.00 0.00
N ILE A 39 17.12 1.00 -1.32
CA ILE A 39 17.08 2.23 -2.13
C ILE A 39 15.99 3.17 -1.61
N LEU A 40 14.77 2.65 -1.38
CA LEU A 40 13.64 3.41 -0.84
C LEU A 40 13.95 3.93 0.57
N TRP A 41 14.63 3.15 1.40
CA TRP A 41 15.04 3.56 2.75
C TRP A 41 15.99 4.76 2.72
N GLN A 42 16.98 4.74 1.83
CA GLN A 42 17.93 5.84 1.67
C GLN A 42 17.27 7.14 1.18
N LYS A 43 16.14 7.06 0.45
CA LYS A 43 15.38 8.25 0.07
C LYS A 43 14.80 9.03 1.25
N MET A 44 14.69 8.44 2.44
CA MET A 44 14.30 9.14 3.66
C MET A 44 15.42 10.00 4.27
N LYS A 45 16.67 9.86 3.81
CA LYS A 45 17.80 10.66 4.30
C LYS A 45 17.63 12.14 3.97
N ILE A 46 17.18 12.43 2.75
CA ILE A 46 16.64 13.71 2.28
C ILE A 46 15.37 13.32 1.54
N CYS A 47 14.21 13.48 2.20
CA CYS A 47 12.98 12.82 1.76
C CYS A 47 12.42 13.39 0.47
N ASP A 48 12.41 12.55 -0.57
CA ASP A 48 11.83 12.80 -1.90
C ASP A 48 10.89 11.69 -2.37
N LEU A 49 10.29 10.94 -1.42
CA LEU A 49 9.45 9.77 -1.71
C LEU A 49 8.14 10.12 -2.43
N CYS A 50 7.59 11.29 -2.19
CA CYS A 50 6.31 11.72 -2.74
C CYS A 50 6.40 13.12 -3.36
N PRO A 51 5.37 13.61 -4.08
CA PRO A 51 5.41 14.93 -4.73
C PRO A 51 5.53 16.14 -3.78
N ARG A 52 5.51 15.93 -2.46
CA ARG A 52 5.83 17.00 -1.49
C ARG A 52 7.28 17.42 -1.57
N GLU A 53 8.18 16.47 -1.86
CA GLU A 53 9.64 16.73 -1.94
C GLU A 53 10.11 17.65 -0.80
N CYS A 54 9.66 17.34 0.42
CA CYS A 54 9.87 18.20 1.58
C CYS A 54 11.33 18.24 2.08
N GLU A 55 12.19 17.35 1.54
CA GLU A 55 13.64 17.27 1.82
C GLU A 55 14.00 17.11 3.31
N ASN A 56 13.02 16.80 4.15
CA ASN A 56 13.25 16.55 5.57
C ASN A 56 14.11 15.31 5.79
N ARG A 57 14.97 15.37 6.79
CA ARG A 57 15.90 14.30 7.17
C ARG A 57 15.20 13.30 8.10
N ARG A 58 14.33 12.49 7.51
CA ARG A 58 13.46 11.56 8.27
C ARG A 58 14.26 10.52 9.05
N LEU A 59 15.42 10.08 8.55
CA LEU A 59 16.29 9.14 9.26
C LEU A 59 16.92 9.76 10.53
N ASP A 60 16.99 11.10 10.60
CA ASP A 60 17.44 11.83 11.79
C ASP A 60 16.26 12.23 12.72
N GLY A 61 15.07 11.64 12.50
CA GLY A 61 13.88 11.88 13.31
C GLY A 61 13.05 13.12 12.90
N GLN A 62 13.44 13.86 11.86
CA GLN A 62 12.61 14.96 11.36
C GLN A 62 11.32 14.41 10.74
N LYS A 63 10.24 15.16 10.91
CA LYS A 63 8.95 14.84 10.27
C LYS A 63 8.82 15.58 8.95
N GLY A 64 8.32 14.88 7.92
CA GLY A 64 7.96 15.49 6.64
C GLY A 64 6.62 16.24 6.70
N ASP A 65 6.18 16.80 5.57
CA ASP A 65 4.85 17.42 5.42
C ASP A 65 3.72 16.44 5.72
N CYS A 66 4.00 15.15 5.63
CA CYS A 66 3.09 14.06 6.00
C CYS A 66 3.00 13.83 7.51
N GLU A 67 3.79 14.53 8.35
CA GLU A 67 3.97 14.33 9.80
C GLU A 67 4.64 13.00 10.20
N ALA A 68 5.15 12.22 9.25
CA ALA A 68 5.88 10.99 9.53
C ALA A 68 7.39 11.23 9.58
N SER A 69 8.06 10.64 10.56
CA SER A 69 9.52 10.45 10.62
C SER A 69 9.90 9.09 10.00
N SER A 70 11.09 8.55 10.33
CA SER A 70 11.45 7.17 10.00
C SER A 70 10.82 6.13 10.93
N GLN A 71 10.16 6.56 12.01
CA GLN A 71 9.40 5.65 12.86
C GLN A 71 8.14 5.21 12.14
N LEU A 72 7.96 3.91 11.98
CA LEU A 72 6.71 3.34 11.47
C LEU A 72 5.63 3.43 12.55
N GLU A 73 4.45 3.93 12.18
CA GLU A 73 3.29 4.03 13.06
C GLU A 73 2.07 3.46 12.36
N ILE A 74 1.40 2.51 13.01
CA ILE A 74 0.23 1.79 12.48
C ILE A 74 -0.94 1.98 13.44
N SER A 75 -2.10 2.31 12.91
CA SER A 75 -3.34 2.45 13.66
C SER A 75 -3.99 1.09 13.90
N SER A 76 -4.23 0.32 12.85
CA SER A 76 -4.89 -0.98 12.94
C SER A 76 -4.57 -1.88 11.75
N PHE A 77 -4.84 -3.17 11.90
CA PHE A 77 -4.88 -4.13 10.80
C PHE A 77 -6.00 -5.14 11.04
N ASN A 78 -6.78 -5.45 10.03
CA ASN A 78 -7.93 -6.37 10.14
C ASN A 78 -8.45 -6.80 8.77
N PRO A 79 -9.17 -7.94 8.67
CA PRO A 79 -9.99 -8.24 7.51
C PRO A 79 -11.06 -7.15 7.31
N HIS A 80 -11.14 -6.57 6.11
CA HIS A 80 -12.08 -5.51 5.77
C HIS A 80 -13.02 -5.99 4.65
N TYR A 81 -14.34 -5.87 4.90
CA TYR A 81 -15.38 -6.35 4.00
C TYR A 81 -16.08 -5.22 3.22
N GLY A 82 -15.64 -3.98 3.41
CA GLY A 82 -16.19 -2.80 2.75
C GLY A 82 -15.36 -2.30 1.56
N GLU A 83 -14.37 -3.07 1.10
CA GLU A 83 -13.56 -2.74 -0.08
C GLU A 83 -14.30 -3.15 -1.37
N GLU A 84 -13.73 -2.87 -2.55
CA GLU A 84 -14.31 -3.28 -3.83
C GLU A 84 -14.56 -4.79 -3.89
N PRO A 85 -15.74 -5.24 -4.36
CA PRO A 85 -16.13 -6.66 -4.34
C PRO A 85 -15.09 -7.64 -4.89
N PRO A 86 -14.30 -7.32 -5.96
CA PRO A 86 -13.27 -8.23 -6.46
C PRO A 86 -12.11 -8.48 -5.48
N LEU A 87 -11.93 -7.63 -4.47
CA LEU A 87 -10.84 -7.70 -3.50
C LEU A 87 -11.25 -8.36 -2.18
N VAL A 88 -12.54 -8.45 -1.92
CA VAL A 88 -13.07 -8.88 -0.62
C VAL A 88 -13.14 -10.40 -0.52
N GLY A 89 -13.59 -11.10 -1.58
CA GLY A 89 -13.82 -12.53 -1.56
C GLY A 89 -14.62 -12.98 -0.34
N ASP A 90 -14.33 -14.17 0.19
CA ASP A 90 -14.95 -14.72 1.40
C ASP A 90 -14.17 -14.31 2.67
N GLY A 91 -12.87 -14.08 2.56
CA GLY A 91 -11.98 -13.79 3.69
C GLY A 91 -11.78 -12.31 4.01
N GLY A 92 -12.27 -11.43 3.15
CA GLY A 92 -12.06 -9.97 3.26
C GLY A 92 -10.70 -9.50 2.72
N SER A 93 -10.57 -8.20 2.49
CA SER A 93 -9.31 -7.55 2.17
C SER A 93 -8.49 -7.36 3.44
N GLY A 94 -7.26 -7.88 3.48
CA GLY A 94 -6.36 -7.79 4.64
C GLY A 94 -5.77 -6.39 4.77
N THR A 95 -6.50 -5.48 5.41
CA THR A 95 -6.23 -4.04 5.38
C THR A 95 -5.34 -3.63 6.54
N ILE A 96 -4.29 -2.83 6.23
CA ILE A 96 -3.37 -2.22 7.20
C ILE A 96 -3.49 -0.70 7.08
N PHE A 97 -3.92 -0.05 8.17
CA PHE A 97 -4.08 1.40 8.26
C PHE A 97 -2.85 2.05 8.90
N PHE A 98 -2.11 2.79 8.10
CA PHE A 98 -0.99 3.60 8.57
C PHE A 98 -1.47 4.94 9.12
N THR A 99 -0.74 5.49 10.10
CA THR A 99 -0.99 6.85 10.59
C THR A 99 -0.36 7.88 9.66
N ASN A 100 -0.76 9.13 9.83
CA ASN A 100 -0.26 10.25 9.05
C ASN A 100 -0.67 10.17 7.56
N CYS A 101 -0.37 11.19 6.75
CA CYS A 101 -0.74 11.19 5.32
C CYS A 101 -0.01 12.30 4.57
N SER A 102 0.50 11.98 3.38
CA SER A 102 1.14 12.97 2.50
C SER A 102 0.17 14.03 1.96
N LEU A 103 -1.12 13.71 1.87
CA LEU A 103 -2.14 14.63 1.32
C LEU A 103 -2.88 15.42 2.39
N ARG A 104 -3.24 14.83 3.53
CA ARG A 104 -3.90 15.48 4.68
C ARG A 104 -5.16 16.26 4.31
N CYS A 105 -6.12 15.60 3.65
CA CYS A 105 -7.38 16.23 3.23
C CYS A 105 -8.24 16.63 4.43
N VAL A 106 -8.79 17.86 4.44
CA VAL A 106 -9.64 18.37 5.54
C VAL A 106 -10.96 17.61 5.71
N TYR A 107 -11.39 16.87 4.70
CA TYR A 107 -12.62 16.04 4.70
C TYR A 107 -12.34 14.54 4.88
N CYS A 108 -11.13 14.18 5.33
CA CYS A 108 -10.75 12.77 5.49
C CYS A 108 -11.66 12.08 6.51
N ILE A 109 -12.30 10.98 6.09
CA ILE A 109 -13.12 10.16 7.00
C ILE A 109 -12.28 9.49 8.08
N ASN A 110 -11.00 9.26 7.80
CA ASN A 110 -10.01 8.68 8.70
C ASN A 110 -9.10 9.76 9.34
N TRP A 111 -9.66 10.95 9.66
CA TRP A 111 -8.88 12.10 10.13
C TRP A 111 -8.12 11.85 11.45
N GLN A 112 -8.63 10.96 12.30
CA GLN A 112 -7.97 10.57 13.56
C GLN A 112 -6.59 9.97 13.28
N ILE A 113 -6.50 9.09 12.29
CA ILE A 113 -5.23 8.44 11.92
C ILE A 113 -4.41 9.30 10.97
N SER A 114 -5.03 9.92 9.97
CA SER A 114 -4.32 10.66 8.91
C SER A 114 -3.83 12.05 9.34
N MET A 115 -4.50 12.71 10.28
CA MET A 115 -4.17 14.06 10.72
C MET A 115 -3.66 14.12 12.17
N LYS A 116 -4.24 13.32 13.07
CA LYS A 116 -3.83 13.27 14.48
C LYS A 116 -2.75 12.21 14.75
N GLY A 117 -2.52 11.28 13.82
CA GLY A 117 -1.52 10.23 13.97
C GLY A 117 -1.89 9.21 15.05
N GLU A 118 -3.19 8.94 15.25
CA GLU A 118 -3.63 7.96 16.25
C GLU A 118 -3.23 6.54 15.84
N GLY A 119 -2.17 6.05 16.44
CA GLY A 119 -1.61 4.73 16.22
C GLY A 119 -0.45 4.43 17.16
N LEU A 120 0.21 3.32 16.93
CA LEU A 120 1.32 2.85 17.75
C LEU A 120 2.57 2.67 16.92
N ALA A 121 3.72 3.01 17.50
CA ALA A 121 5.02 2.71 16.93
C ALA A 121 5.19 1.20 16.74
N ARG A 122 5.64 0.79 15.56
CA ARG A 122 5.89 -0.60 15.17
C ARG A 122 7.24 -0.75 14.52
N SER A 123 7.79 -1.94 14.60
CA SER A 123 8.98 -2.31 13.83
C SER A 123 8.59 -2.82 12.43
N ILE A 124 9.57 -2.91 11.55
CA ILE A 124 9.40 -3.54 10.24
C ILE A 124 9.03 -5.03 10.39
N VAL A 125 9.56 -5.70 11.42
CA VAL A 125 9.25 -7.10 11.74
C VAL A 125 7.79 -7.23 12.19
N ASP A 126 7.28 -6.28 13.02
CA ASP A 126 5.86 -6.27 13.42
C ASP A 126 4.95 -6.13 12.20
N LEU A 127 5.30 -5.26 11.23
CA LEU A 127 4.53 -5.11 9.99
C LEU A 127 4.54 -6.40 9.16
N ALA A 128 5.68 -7.08 9.05
CA ALA A 128 5.76 -8.38 8.37
C ALA A 128 4.87 -9.43 9.07
N GLN A 129 4.88 -9.46 10.41
CA GLN A 129 4.03 -10.36 11.18
C GLN A 129 2.52 -10.04 11.02
N MET A 130 2.15 -8.75 10.91
CA MET A 130 0.76 -8.35 10.61
C MET A 130 0.32 -8.87 9.23
N MET A 131 1.18 -8.81 8.21
CA MET A 131 0.88 -9.36 6.88
C MET A 131 0.66 -10.88 6.93
N LEU A 132 1.52 -11.61 7.66
CA LEU A 132 1.36 -13.06 7.85
C LEU A 132 0.08 -13.40 8.63
N SER A 133 -0.23 -12.64 9.69
CA SER A 133 -1.45 -12.85 10.47
C SER A 133 -2.71 -12.62 9.63
N LEU A 134 -2.75 -11.63 8.74
CA LEU A 134 -3.86 -11.43 7.82
C LEU A 134 -4.03 -12.62 6.85
N GLN A 135 -2.92 -13.19 6.38
CA GLN A 135 -2.97 -14.43 5.60
C GLN A 135 -3.52 -15.60 6.41
N GLU A 136 -3.09 -15.77 7.65
CA GLU A 136 -3.60 -16.81 8.55
C GLU A 136 -5.09 -16.63 8.87
N MET A 137 -5.58 -15.39 8.91
CA MET A 137 -7.00 -15.06 9.06
C MET A 137 -7.83 -15.38 7.80
N GLY A 138 -7.18 -15.77 6.69
CA GLY A 138 -7.84 -16.13 5.44
C GLY A 138 -8.17 -14.94 4.53
N CYS A 139 -7.52 -13.78 4.72
CA CYS A 139 -7.70 -12.64 3.83
C CYS A 139 -7.27 -12.96 2.39
N GLU A 140 -7.87 -12.28 1.42
CA GLU A 140 -7.61 -12.50 -0.02
C GLU A 140 -6.37 -11.74 -0.54
N ASN A 141 -5.94 -10.72 0.17
CA ASN A 141 -4.81 -9.84 -0.18
C ASN A 141 -4.25 -9.12 1.05
N ILE A 142 -3.12 -8.45 0.87
CA ILE A 142 -2.60 -7.44 1.80
C ILE A 142 -2.88 -6.07 1.21
N ASN A 143 -3.77 -5.30 1.82
CA ASN A 143 -4.18 -3.97 1.38
C ASN A 143 -3.55 -2.89 2.27
N VAL A 144 -2.59 -2.15 1.72
CA VAL A 144 -1.89 -1.06 2.42
C VAL A 144 -2.56 0.27 2.09
N VAL A 145 -3.19 0.89 3.10
CA VAL A 145 -3.99 2.12 2.94
C VAL A 145 -3.16 3.36 3.22
N THR A 146 -3.14 4.29 2.26
CA THR A 146 -2.35 5.53 2.31
C THR A 146 -0.86 5.27 2.57
N PRO A 147 -0.21 4.40 1.79
CA PRO A 147 1.10 3.83 2.12
C PRO A 147 2.27 4.72 1.73
N THR A 148 2.07 5.78 0.94
CA THR A 148 3.09 6.59 0.26
C THR A 148 4.30 6.92 1.12
N HIS A 149 4.09 7.42 2.33
CA HIS A 149 5.17 7.87 3.21
C HIS A 149 5.85 6.73 3.98
N TYR A 150 5.26 5.52 3.98
CA TYR A 150 5.82 4.30 4.59
C TYR A 150 6.23 3.23 3.57
N ILE A 151 6.27 3.55 2.26
CA ILE A 151 6.76 2.66 1.20
C ILE A 151 8.07 1.94 1.58
N PRO A 152 9.11 2.63 2.12
CA PRO A 152 10.36 1.96 2.50
C PRO A 152 10.16 0.84 3.52
N HIS A 153 9.30 1.08 4.51
CA HIS A 153 8.99 0.10 5.55
C HIS A 153 8.20 -1.09 4.99
N ILE A 154 7.21 -0.80 4.13
CA ILE A 154 6.35 -1.80 3.51
C ILE A 154 7.18 -2.76 2.65
N VAL A 155 8.07 -2.25 1.80
CA VAL A 155 8.89 -3.10 0.93
C VAL A 155 9.87 -3.95 1.75
N LYS A 156 10.47 -3.40 2.81
CA LYS A 156 11.34 -4.18 3.71
C LYS A 156 10.55 -5.23 4.52
N ALA A 157 9.34 -4.90 4.98
CA ALA A 157 8.48 -5.85 5.69
C ALA A 157 7.99 -6.97 4.76
N LEU A 158 7.68 -6.62 3.51
CA LEU A 158 7.25 -7.58 2.49
C LEU A 158 8.35 -8.60 2.17
N ASP A 159 9.61 -8.18 2.13
CA ASP A 159 10.76 -9.08 1.94
C ASP A 159 10.87 -10.09 3.10
N ILE A 160 10.71 -9.64 4.34
CA ILE A 160 10.68 -10.50 5.54
C ILE A 160 9.47 -11.44 5.50
N ALA A 161 8.29 -10.92 5.16
CA ALA A 161 7.07 -11.71 5.11
C ALA A 161 7.13 -12.78 4.00
N ALA A 162 7.70 -12.46 2.84
CA ALA A 162 7.93 -13.40 1.75
C ALA A 162 8.85 -14.56 2.16
N GLU A 163 9.93 -14.27 2.88
CA GLU A 163 10.83 -15.28 3.45
C GLU A 163 10.10 -16.21 4.43
N ASN A 164 9.07 -15.70 5.11
CA ASN A 164 8.27 -16.45 6.09
C ASN A 164 6.95 -17.00 5.52
N GLY A 165 6.79 -17.06 4.19
CA GLY A 165 5.71 -17.77 3.54
C GLY A 165 4.48 -16.93 3.20
N LEU A 166 4.57 -15.60 3.15
CA LEU A 166 3.51 -14.77 2.60
C LEU A 166 3.35 -15.03 1.10
N THR A 167 2.11 -15.29 0.66
CA THR A 167 1.74 -15.59 -0.74
C THR A 167 0.56 -14.77 -1.24
N LEU A 168 0.01 -13.86 -0.42
CA LEU A 168 -1.09 -13.00 -0.81
C LEU A 168 -0.63 -11.84 -1.71
N PRO A 169 -1.45 -11.41 -2.70
CA PRO A 169 -1.15 -10.25 -3.52
C PRO A 169 -1.12 -8.96 -2.69
N LEU A 170 -0.28 -8.01 -3.11
CA LEU A 170 -0.20 -6.69 -2.51
C LEU A 170 -1.10 -5.71 -3.25
N VAL A 171 -2.05 -5.11 -2.51
CA VAL A 171 -2.91 -4.01 -2.96
C VAL A 171 -2.37 -2.70 -2.39
N TYR A 172 -2.16 -1.72 -3.27
CA TYR A 172 -1.67 -0.38 -2.94
C TYR A 172 -2.81 0.63 -3.06
N ASN A 173 -3.48 0.90 -1.92
CA ASN A 173 -4.63 1.80 -1.84
C ASN A 173 -4.15 3.21 -1.54
N THR A 174 -4.14 4.06 -2.56
CA THR A 174 -3.48 5.36 -2.54
C THR A 174 -4.42 6.51 -2.90
N SER A 175 -4.09 7.70 -2.40
CA SER A 175 -4.74 8.95 -2.82
C SER A 175 -4.36 9.41 -4.23
N GLY A 176 -3.51 8.67 -4.96
CA GLY A 176 -2.97 9.06 -6.26
C GLY A 176 -1.90 10.16 -6.22
N TYR A 177 -1.55 10.70 -5.05
CA TYR A 177 -0.50 11.71 -4.91
C TYR A 177 0.88 11.06 -4.81
N GLU A 178 1.31 10.48 -5.92
CA GLU A 178 2.51 9.64 -6.02
C GLU A 178 3.56 10.28 -6.94
N LYS A 179 4.83 9.94 -6.70
CA LYS A 179 5.96 10.32 -7.54
C LYS A 179 6.29 9.16 -8.48
N VAL A 180 6.33 9.41 -9.79
CA VAL A 180 6.56 8.39 -10.83
C VAL A 180 7.85 7.60 -10.57
N GLU A 181 8.94 8.29 -10.16
CA GLU A 181 10.22 7.66 -9.86
C GLU A 181 10.14 6.69 -8.69
N THR A 182 9.27 6.98 -7.71
CA THR A 182 9.01 6.08 -6.58
C THR A 182 8.15 4.90 -7.02
N LEU A 183 7.11 5.13 -7.83
CA LEU A 183 6.28 4.04 -8.40
C LEU A 183 7.09 3.08 -9.26
N LYS A 184 8.07 3.55 -10.03
CA LYS A 184 8.98 2.68 -10.79
C LYS A 184 9.77 1.71 -9.92
N LEU A 185 10.07 2.08 -8.67
CA LEU A 185 10.70 1.16 -7.71
C LEU A 185 9.72 0.11 -7.17
N LEU A 186 8.41 0.32 -7.35
CA LEU A 186 7.36 -0.62 -6.97
C LEU A 186 6.92 -1.54 -8.12
N ASP A 187 7.48 -1.38 -9.31
CA ASP A 187 7.17 -2.24 -10.46
C ASP A 187 7.47 -3.71 -10.15
N GLY A 188 6.45 -4.57 -10.33
CA GLY A 188 6.49 -5.98 -9.97
C GLY A 188 6.48 -6.27 -8.45
N ILE A 189 6.35 -5.25 -7.58
CA ILE A 189 6.14 -5.42 -6.14
C ILE A 189 4.65 -5.35 -5.82
N VAL A 190 3.97 -4.36 -6.37
CA VAL A 190 2.52 -4.16 -6.22
C VAL A 190 1.80 -4.91 -7.32
N ASP A 191 0.79 -5.71 -6.93
CA ASP A 191 -0.02 -6.49 -7.85
C ASP A 191 -1.27 -5.72 -8.29
N ILE A 192 -1.86 -4.91 -7.39
CA ILE A 192 -3.10 -4.17 -7.64
C ILE A 192 -2.96 -2.75 -7.10
N TYR A 193 -3.24 -1.76 -7.94
CA TYR A 193 -3.34 -0.37 -7.53
C TYR A 193 -4.80 0.06 -7.40
N LEU A 194 -5.14 0.73 -6.28
CA LEU A 194 -6.42 1.41 -6.04
C LEU A 194 -6.17 2.91 -5.89
N PRO A 195 -6.04 3.66 -6.98
CA PRO A 195 -5.78 5.09 -6.92
C PRO A 195 -7.09 5.88 -6.85
N ASP A 196 -7.24 6.71 -5.83
CA ASP A 196 -8.26 7.75 -5.79
C ASP A 196 -7.84 8.97 -6.60
N PHE A 197 -8.72 9.50 -7.44
CA PHE A 197 -8.53 10.80 -8.07
C PHE A 197 -9.39 11.86 -7.36
N LYS A 198 -8.81 12.58 -6.39
CA LYS A 198 -9.55 13.43 -5.43
C LYS A 198 -9.82 14.84 -5.93
N TYR A 199 -9.01 15.40 -6.82
CA TYR A 199 -9.14 16.77 -7.30
C TYR A 199 -8.78 16.88 -8.77
N PHE A 200 -9.62 17.60 -9.51
CA PHE A 200 -9.34 18.02 -10.88
C PHE A 200 -8.70 19.43 -10.93
N ASP A 201 -8.98 20.25 -9.91
CA ASP A 201 -8.55 21.64 -9.81
C ASP A 201 -7.43 21.82 -8.78
N SER A 202 -6.34 22.48 -9.20
CA SER A 202 -5.15 22.73 -8.37
C SER A 202 -5.41 23.66 -7.18
N ALA A 203 -6.33 24.64 -7.33
CA ALA A 203 -6.66 25.57 -6.25
C ALA A 203 -7.48 24.84 -5.17
N MET A 204 -8.40 23.96 -5.57
CA MET A 204 -9.17 23.13 -4.64
C MET A 204 -8.26 22.11 -3.92
N ALA A 205 -7.34 21.48 -4.65
CA ALA A 205 -6.34 20.59 -4.04
C ALA A 205 -5.48 21.33 -3.00
N ALA A 206 -4.99 22.53 -3.34
CA ALA A 206 -4.22 23.34 -2.41
C ALA A 206 -5.04 23.77 -1.19
N LYS A 207 -6.31 24.16 -1.39
CA LYS A 207 -7.20 24.64 -0.33
C LYS A 207 -7.56 23.54 0.66
N TYR A 208 -7.84 22.33 0.19
CA TYR A 208 -8.42 21.26 1.00
C TYR A 208 -7.45 20.12 1.34
N SER A 209 -6.20 20.15 0.84
CA SER A 209 -5.21 19.11 1.08
C SER A 209 -3.81 19.67 1.32
N ASN A 210 -3.69 20.49 2.36
CA ASN A 210 -2.40 20.98 2.87
C ASN A 210 -1.50 21.56 1.77
N GLY A 211 -2.01 22.43 0.92
CA GLY A 211 -1.23 23.10 -0.13
C GLY A 211 -0.84 22.21 -1.33
N ALA A 212 -1.48 21.06 -1.55
CA ALA A 212 -1.15 20.11 -2.62
C ALA A 212 -1.53 20.62 -4.02
N ARG A 213 -1.04 21.79 -4.43
CA ARG A 213 -1.37 22.44 -5.71
C ARG A 213 -1.03 21.57 -6.93
N THR A 214 0.04 20.78 -6.86
CA THR A 214 0.49 19.89 -7.93
C THR A 214 -0.33 18.58 -8.04
N TYR A 215 -1.29 18.36 -7.14
CA TYR A 215 -2.05 17.09 -7.07
C TYR A 215 -2.62 16.63 -8.42
N PRO A 216 -3.37 17.46 -9.20
CA PRO A 216 -4.00 16.97 -10.43
C PRO A 216 -2.99 16.53 -11.49
N GLU A 217 -1.84 17.19 -11.54
CA GLU A 217 -0.76 16.85 -12.47
C GLU A 217 -0.07 15.56 -12.05
N MET A 218 0.31 15.46 -10.77
CA MET A 218 0.98 14.27 -10.24
C MET A 218 0.10 13.03 -10.33
N ALA A 219 -1.19 13.15 -9.94
CA ALA A 219 -2.13 12.03 -10.01
C ALA A 219 -2.46 11.56 -11.44
N LYS A 220 -2.29 12.41 -12.46
CA LYS A 220 -2.43 12.01 -13.88
C LYS A 220 -1.17 11.36 -14.44
N SER A 221 0.00 11.67 -13.87
CA SER A 221 1.28 11.14 -14.32
C SER A 221 1.61 9.80 -13.68
N ALA A 222 1.06 9.57 -12.48
CA ALA A 222 1.22 8.34 -11.71
C ALA A 222 0.35 7.22 -12.25
#